data_fca9ce747a0096df8c44458185f3b0b7
#
_entry.id   fca9ce747a0096df8c44458185f3b0b7
#
_cell.length_a   1.000
_cell.length_b   1.000
_cell.length_c   1.000
_cell.angle_alpha   90.00
_cell.angle_beta   90.00
_cell.angle_gamma   90.00
#
_symmetry.space_group_name_H-M   'P 1'
#
loop_
_entity.id
_entity.type
_entity.pdbx_description
1 polymer ?
#
loop_
_entity_poly.entity_id
_entity_poly.type
_entity_poly.pdbx_seq_one_letter_code
_entity_poly.pdbx_strand_id
1 'polypeptide(L)'
;MRRMTKSLIPAAMLLVLTALAARAEELTVQLRGPALAESAGFLVAEARGYYAEEGLTVRLRPADDAPPFEALARGEADLAVEWMPAALVARENGLPVVNVAQVFARPALRLTCLRETGVTGAADLRGKTIGNWFDGTEYPLLAWLNRLGLEADDSLSGVALLGQWPGAEMLRQKQAACISTLSYDPVPDEGLVELDPQDQGAAVLEDGLYVLSGTLAAPEAEARLARFLRASMRGWREAVTRPEDSARLILGPDPDPGALQRQAGMLRRIGGLLSATGVLDEADYHRTVENLRAGGPRSVLRRDPQGAFTRAVSNRAALPEAAAANGPDLPPLR
;
A
#
# COMPACT_ATOMS: atom_id res chain seq x y z
N MET A 1 -89.71 21.78 6.38
CA MET A 1 -88.68 20.95 7.06
C MET A 1 -87.65 20.56 6.04
N ARG A 2 -86.49 21.24 6.03
CA ARG A 2 -85.34 20.93 5.14
C ARG A 2 -84.25 20.32 6.01
N ARG A 3 -83.92 19.03 5.76
CA ARG A 3 -82.81 18.34 6.41
C ARG A 3 -81.49 18.74 5.74
N MET A 4 -80.56 19.36 6.48
CA MET A 4 -79.14 19.60 6.09
C MET A 4 -78.38 18.36 6.38
N THR A 5 -77.88 17.71 5.34
CA THR A 5 -76.87 16.64 5.43
C THR A 5 -75.48 17.29 5.53
N LYS A 6 -74.82 17.09 6.66
CA LYS A 6 -73.39 17.48 6.83
C LYS A 6 -72.50 16.40 6.20
N SER A 7 -71.81 16.78 5.13
CA SER A 7 -70.75 15.96 4.54
C SER A 7 -69.51 16.08 5.36
N LEU A 8 -69.01 14.96 5.92
CA LEU A 8 -67.72 14.79 6.58
C LEU A 8 -66.68 14.41 5.51
N ILE A 9 -65.78 15.32 5.21
CA ILE A 9 -64.60 15.05 4.38
C ILE A 9 -63.54 14.47 5.30
N PRO A 10 -62.99 13.24 5.07
CA PRO A 10 -61.84 12.73 5.83
C PRO A 10 -60.57 13.45 5.36
N ALA A 11 -59.90 14.12 6.26
CA ALA A 11 -58.57 14.67 6.04
C ALA A 11 -57.55 13.50 5.88
N ALA A 12 -57.21 13.20 4.65
CA ALA A 12 -56.10 12.29 4.35
C ALA A 12 -54.79 13.02 4.69
N MET A 13 -54.18 12.64 5.80
CA MET A 13 -52.88 13.10 6.24
C MET A 13 -51.83 12.52 5.33
N LEU A 14 -51.36 13.30 4.35
CA LEU A 14 -50.28 12.94 3.44
C LEU A 14 -48.97 12.98 4.22
N LEU A 15 -48.50 11.82 4.71
CA LEU A 15 -47.16 11.67 5.30
C LEU A 15 -46.16 11.76 4.16
N VAL A 16 -45.61 12.94 3.92
CA VAL A 16 -44.41 13.11 3.04
C VAL A 16 -43.21 12.61 3.83
N LEU A 17 -42.85 11.35 3.61
CA LEU A 17 -41.52 10.84 3.99
C LEU A 17 -40.51 11.57 3.10
N THR A 18 -39.93 12.67 3.59
CA THR A 18 -38.70 13.22 3.06
C THR A 18 -37.58 12.24 3.45
N ALA A 19 -37.30 11.27 2.57
CA ALA A 19 -36.06 10.55 2.62
C ALA A 19 -34.96 11.61 2.42
N LEU A 20 -34.32 12.06 3.50
CA LEU A 20 -33.03 12.72 3.39
C LEU A 20 -32.10 11.67 2.77
N ALA A 21 -31.89 11.78 1.46
CA ALA A 21 -30.80 11.06 0.82
C ALA A 21 -29.54 11.49 1.55
N ALA A 22 -28.99 10.62 2.41
CA ALA A 22 -27.72 10.85 3.05
C ALA A 22 -26.73 11.12 1.92
N ARG A 23 -26.21 12.34 1.86
CA ARG A 23 -25.20 12.70 0.87
C ARG A 23 -24.00 11.80 1.14
N ALA A 24 -23.51 11.10 0.10
CA ALA A 24 -22.31 10.28 0.23
C ALA A 24 -21.15 11.15 0.73
N GLU A 25 -20.45 10.64 1.72
CA GLU A 25 -19.28 11.33 2.26
C GLU A 25 -18.12 11.25 1.28
N GLU A 26 -17.53 12.39 0.95
CA GLU A 26 -16.39 12.46 0.04
C GLU A 26 -15.09 12.05 0.78
N LEU A 27 -14.23 11.29 0.10
CA LEU A 27 -12.91 10.88 0.59
C LEU A 27 -11.92 10.90 -0.58
N THR A 28 -10.88 11.72 -0.48
CA THR A 28 -9.78 11.76 -1.45
C THR A 28 -8.62 10.92 -0.95
N VAL A 29 -8.17 9.96 -1.77
CA VAL A 29 -7.09 9.03 -1.46
C VAL A 29 -5.93 9.24 -2.42
N GLN A 30 -4.76 9.58 -1.90
CA GLN A 30 -3.53 9.67 -2.67
C GLN A 30 -2.86 8.30 -2.70
N LEU A 31 -2.70 7.74 -3.89
CA LEU A 31 -2.00 6.49 -4.13
C LEU A 31 -0.48 6.73 -4.18
N ARG A 32 0.31 5.71 -3.85
CA ARG A 32 1.77 5.74 -3.90
C ARG A 32 2.33 5.56 -5.31
N GLY A 33 1.63 4.83 -6.15
CA GLY A 33 2.05 4.48 -7.49
C GLY A 33 1.00 4.82 -8.55
N PRO A 34 1.20 4.37 -9.78
CA PRO A 34 0.23 4.49 -10.85
C PRO A 34 -1.03 3.67 -10.55
N ALA A 35 -2.09 3.93 -11.31
CA ALA A 35 -3.35 3.20 -11.20
C ALA A 35 -3.24 1.81 -11.86
N LEU A 36 -2.41 0.92 -11.31
CA LEU A 36 -2.10 -0.42 -11.80
C LEU A 36 -2.24 -1.48 -10.69
N ALA A 37 -1.54 -2.63 -10.81
CA ALA A 37 -1.69 -3.78 -9.92
C ALA A 37 -1.48 -3.46 -8.44
N GLU A 38 -0.53 -2.60 -8.11
CA GLU A 38 -0.25 -2.17 -6.73
C GLU A 38 -1.38 -1.36 -6.09
N SER A 39 -2.31 -0.86 -6.89
CA SER A 39 -3.50 -0.13 -6.43
C SER A 39 -4.81 -0.85 -6.74
N ALA A 40 -4.72 -2.09 -7.26
CA ALA A 40 -5.85 -2.80 -7.86
C ALA A 40 -7.08 -2.92 -6.95
N GLY A 41 -6.89 -3.19 -5.67
CA GLY A 41 -8.02 -3.34 -4.75
C GLY A 41 -8.84 -2.06 -4.63
N PHE A 42 -8.19 -0.90 -4.62
CA PHE A 42 -8.87 0.40 -4.58
C PHE A 42 -9.62 0.67 -5.89
N LEU A 43 -8.98 0.40 -7.03
CA LEU A 43 -9.56 0.59 -8.37
C LEU A 43 -10.76 -0.34 -8.61
N VAL A 44 -10.64 -1.60 -8.20
CA VAL A 44 -11.75 -2.57 -8.29
C VAL A 44 -12.90 -2.15 -7.37
N ALA A 45 -12.61 -1.70 -6.14
CA ALA A 45 -13.65 -1.23 -5.23
C ALA A 45 -14.43 -0.03 -5.80
N GLU A 46 -13.73 0.92 -6.43
CA GLU A 46 -14.33 2.05 -7.12
C GLU A 46 -15.21 1.59 -8.29
N ALA A 47 -14.64 0.83 -9.22
CA ALA A 47 -15.32 0.40 -10.44
C ALA A 47 -16.51 -0.55 -10.17
N ARG A 48 -16.49 -1.32 -9.08
CA ARG A 48 -17.59 -2.19 -8.65
C ARG A 48 -18.63 -1.46 -7.79
N GLY A 49 -18.40 -0.19 -7.45
CA GLY A 49 -19.32 0.59 -6.62
C GLY A 49 -19.29 0.22 -5.14
N TYR A 50 -18.28 -0.51 -4.65
CA TYR A 50 -18.19 -0.94 -3.24
C TYR A 50 -18.11 0.24 -2.29
N TYR A 51 -17.48 1.33 -2.69
CA TYR A 51 -17.47 2.57 -1.90
C TYR A 51 -18.87 3.20 -1.81
N ALA A 52 -19.61 3.21 -2.91
CA ALA A 52 -20.98 3.74 -2.92
C ALA A 52 -21.92 2.90 -2.04
N GLU A 53 -21.77 1.57 -2.01
CA GLU A 53 -22.52 0.68 -1.11
C GLU A 53 -22.25 1.00 0.38
N GLU A 54 -21.06 1.52 0.71
CA GLU A 54 -20.67 2.00 2.04
C GLU A 54 -21.03 3.49 2.28
N GLY A 55 -21.74 4.13 1.35
CA GLY A 55 -22.13 5.54 1.45
C GLY A 55 -20.96 6.52 1.26
N LEU A 56 -19.94 6.14 0.51
CA LEU A 56 -18.75 6.95 0.23
C LEU A 56 -18.67 7.33 -1.26
N THR A 57 -18.23 8.55 -1.54
CA THR A 57 -17.71 8.96 -2.84
C THR A 57 -16.19 9.06 -2.71
N VAL A 58 -15.47 8.10 -3.28
CA VAL A 58 -14.01 8.04 -3.20
C VAL A 58 -13.40 8.60 -4.48
N ARG A 59 -12.39 9.45 -4.32
CA ARG A 59 -11.56 9.94 -5.42
C ARG A 59 -10.15 9.39 -5.25
N LEU A 60 -9.74 8.50 -6.14
CA LEU A 60 -8.37 7.96 -6.17
C LEU A 60 -7.48 8.89 -7.02
N ARG A 61 -6.36 9.31 -6.46
CA ARG A 61 -5.35 10.14 -7.14
C ARG A 61 -4.08 9.32 -7.32
N PRO A 62 -3.60 9.11 -8.55
CA PRO A 62 -2.29 8.46 -8.79
C PRO A 62 -1.12 9.28 -8.25
N ALA A 63 0.05 8.66 -8.08
CA ALA A 63 1.25 9.31 -7.57
C ALA A 63 1.79 10.45 -8.45
N ASP A 64 1.49 10.42 -9.76
CA ASP A 64 1.91 11.46 -10.71
C ASP A 64 1.36 12.85 -10.35
N ASP A 65 0.28 12.91 -9.56
CA ASP A 65 -0.30 14.18 -9.11
C ASP A 65 0.52 14.83 -7.98
N ALA A 66 0.96 14.04 -6.99
CA ALA A 66 1.79 14.48 -5.86
C ALA A 66 2.31 13.29 -5.04
N PRO A 67 3.46 13.42 -4.33
CA PRO A 67 3.88 12.45 -3.33
C PRO A 67 2.81 12.31 -2.22
N PRO A 68 2.53 11.07 -1.72
CA PRO A 68 1.39 10.82 -0.84
C PRO A 68 1.35 11.67 0.43
N PHE A 69 2.45 11.79 1.13
CA PHE A 69 2.48 12.58 2.36
C PHE A 69 2.51 14.09 2.14
N GLU A 70 2.97 14.53 0.98
CA GLU A 70 2.88 15.93 0.59
C GLU A 70 1.42 16.32 0.30
N ALA A 71 0.68 15.49 -0.38
CA ALA A 71 -0.75 15.67 -0.60
C ALA A 71 -1.54 15.72 0.73
N LEU A 72 -1.21 14.85 1.70
CA LEU A 72 -1.79 14.93 3.05
C LEU A 72 -1.44 16.24 3.76
N ALA A 73 -0.18 16.64 3.73
CA ALA A 73 0.30 17.85 4.40
C ALA A 73 -0.35 19.13 3.85
N ARG A 74 -0.67 19.14 2.54
CA ARG A 74 -1.36 20.25 1.86
C ARG A 74 -2.88 20.22 2.01
N GLY A 75 -3.44 19.14 2.61
CA GLY A 75 -4.90 18.96 2.68
C GLY A 75 -5.54 18.64 1.32
N GLU A 76 -4.78 18.16 0.36
CA GLU A 76 -5.23 17.75 -0.97
C GLU A 76 -5.76 16.31 -1.00
N ALA A 77 -5.44 15.54 0.02
CA ALA A 77 -5.96 14.20 0.27
C ALA A 77 -6.33 14.02 1.73
N ASP A 78 -7.33 13.18 1.99
CA ASP A 78 -7.77 12.78 3.33
C ASP A 78 -6.98 11.57 3.84
N LEU A 79 -6.53 10.72 2.91
CA LEU A 79 -5.84 9.46 3.16
C LEU A 79 -4.74 9.23 2.13
N ALA A 80 -3.63 8.65 2.56
CA ALA A 80 -2.54 8.24 1.70
C ALA A 80 -2.27 6.75 1.79
N VAL A 81 -1.85 6.16 0.66
CA VAL A 81 -1.24 4.83 0.60
C VAL A 81 0.27 5.02 0.51
N GLU A 82 1.03 4.42 1.41
CA GLU A 82 2.49 4.56 1.41
C GLU A 82 3.15 3.41 2.17
N TRP A 83 4.45 3.24 1.99
CA TRP A 83 5.27 2.29 2.74
C TRP A 83 5.53 2.77 4.17
N MET A 84 5.54 1.83 5.12
CA MET A 84 5.77 2.12 6.53
C MET A 84 7.09 2.88 6.79
N PRO A 85 8.23 2.54 6.19
CA PRO A 85 9.48 3.28 6.38
C PRO A 85 9.35 4.77 6.04
N ALA A 86 8.74 5.11 4.90
CA ALA A 86 8.52 6.51 4.51
C ALA A 86 7.61 7.24 5.50
N ALA A 87 6.57 6.56 6.00
CA ALA A 87 5.66 7.12 7.01
C ALA A 87 6.39 7.42 8.32
N LEU A 88 7.25 6.51 8.78
CA LEU A 88 8.00 6.70 10.03
C LEU A 88 9.03 7.83 9.91
N VAL A 89 9.69 7.95 8.76
CA VAL A 89 10.62 9.06 8.48
C VAL A 89 9.86 10.39 8.38
N ALA A 90 8.72 10.43 7.68
CA ALA A 90 7.88 11.63 7.61
C ALA A 90 7.44 12.07 9.01
N ARG A 91 7.06 11.12 9.87
CA ARG A 91 6.70 11.38 11.26
C ARG A 91 7.88 11.90 12.08
N GLU A 92 9.07 11.33 11.93
CA GLU A 92 10.29 11.83 12.59
C GLU A 92 10.60 13.27 12.20
N ASN A 93 10.29 13.63 10.95
CA ASN A 93 10.46 14.98 10.40
C ASN A 93 9.30 15.94 10.75
N GLY A 94 8.35 15.50 11.58
CA GLY A 94 7.32 16.36 12.16
C GLY A 94 5.95 16.29 11.48
N LEU A 95 5.77 15.49 10.43
CA LEU A 95 4.45 15.27 9.84
C LEU A 95 3.71 14.18 10.66
N PRO A 96 2.60 14.49 11.36
CA PRO A 96 1.98 13.58 12.31
C PRO A 96 1.09 12.53 11.63
N VAL A 97 1.66 11.76 10.70
CA VAL A 97 0.96 10.66 10.02
C VAL A 97 0.77 9.47 10.94
N VAL A 98 -0.37 8.80 10.82
CA VAL A 98 -0.75 7.62 11.62
C VAL A 98 -1.21 6.53 10.68
N ASN A 99 -0.62 5.33 10.79
CA ASN A 99 -1.13 4.14 10.13
C ASN A 99 -2.47 3.75 10.73
N VAL A 100 -3.49 3.59 9.90
CA VAL A 100 -4.85 3.21 10.32
C VAL A 100 -5.25 1.82 9.84
N ALA A 101 -4.51 1.29 8.86
CA ALA A 101 -4.64 -0.09 8.42
C ALA A 101 -3.39 -0.52 7.64
N GLN A 102 -3.03 -1.79 7.71
CA GLN A 102 -1.94 -2.40 6.96
C GLN A 102 -2.49 -3.29 5.86
N VAL A 103 -2.40 -2.84 4.61
CA VAL A 103 -2.97 -3.54 3.46
C VAL A 103 -2.08 -4.72 3.04
N PHE A 104 -0.76 -4.47 2.94
CA PHE A 104 0.22 -5.53 2.66
C PHE A 104 0.82 -6.01 3.98
N ALA A 105 0.51 -7.25 4.37
CA ALA A 105 1.05 -7.87 5.57
C ALA A 105 2.47 -8.40 5.36
N ARG A 106 2.90 -8.56 4.11
CA ARG A 106 4.24 -9.08 3.75
C ARG A 106 4.93 -8.15 2.77
N PRO A 107 6.27 -7.95 2.90
CA PRO A 107 7.03 -7.10 1.99
C PRO A 107 7.19 -7.75 0.62
N ALA A 108 7.17 -6.92 -0.40
CA ALA A 108 7.40 -7.30 -1.78
C ALA A 108 8.81 -6.96 -2.27
N LEU A 109 9.52 -6.04 -1.61
CA LEU A 109 10.84 -5.59 -2.04
C LEU A 109 11.80 -6.77 -2.20
N ARG A 110 12.52 -6.77 -3.33
CA ARG A 110 13.61 -7.69 -3.67
C ARG A 110 14.77 -6.90 -4.27
N LEU A 111 15.95 -7.49 -4.29
CA LEU A 111 17.02 -7.07 -5.20
C LEU A 111 17.20 -8.14 -6.26
N THR A 112 17.05 -7.74 -7.51
CA THR A 112 17.34 -8.58 -8.68
C THR A 112 18.71 -8.22 -9.23
N CYS A 113 19.63 -9.16 -9.25
CA CYS A 113 21.04 -8.95 -9.54
C CYS A 113 21.51 -9.77 -10.74
N LEU A 114 22.44 -9.24 -11.52
CA LEU A 114 23.13 -9.97 -12.58
C LEU A 114 24.09 -10.99 -11.94
N ARG A 115 23.88 -12.27 -12.21
CA ARG A 115 24.73 -13.37 -11.72
C ARG A 115 26.18 -13.22 -12.16
N GLU A 116 26.43 -12.71 -13.37
CA GLU A 116 27.76 -12.48 -13.91
C GLU A 116 28.58 -11.44 -13.15
N THR A 117 27.95 -10.59 -12.33
CA THR A 117 28.63 -9.63 -11.44
C THR A 117 29.21 -10.28 -10.20
N GLY A 118 29.04 -11.59 -10.02
CA GLY A 118 29.47 -12.36 -8.87
C GLY A 118 28.58 -12.21 -7.64
N VAL A 119 27.40 -11.57 -7.77
CA VAL A 119 26.42 -11.49 -6.69
C VAL A 119 25.64 -12.81 -6.63
N THR A 120 25.77 -13.51 -5.51
CA THR A 120 25.07 -14.75 -5.20
C THR A 120 24.30 -14.66 -3.87
N GLY A 121 24.63 -13.66 -3.06
CA GLY A 121 24.02 -13.39 -1.76
C GLY A 121 24.25 -11.96 -1.30
N ALA A 122 23.62 -11.57 -0.20
CA ALA A 122 23.68 -10.21 0.33
C ALA A 122 25.09 -9.76 0.72
N ALA A 123 25.98 -10.70 1.11
CA ALA A 123 27.39 -10.40 1.43
C ALA A 123 28.18 -9.88 0.22
N ASP A 124 27.76 -10.22 -1.00
CA ASP A 124 28.44 -9.85 -2.25
C ASP A 124 28.09 -8.45 -2.74
N LEU A 125 27.21 -7.74 -2.05
CA LEU A 125 26.75 -6.38 -2.42
C LEU A 125 27.85 -5.33 -2.22
N ARG A 126 28.88 -5.61 -1.43
CA ARG A 126 30.00 -4.69 -1.18
C ARG A 126 30.68 -4.27 -2.48
N GLY A 127 30.88 -2.97 -2.67
CA GLY A 127 31.47 -2.38 -3.87
C GLY A 127 30.60 -2.49 -5.13
N LYS A 128 29.33 -2.83 -5.00
CA LYS A 128 28.39 -2.91 -6.13
C LYS A 128 27.59 -1.63 -6.28
N THR A 129 27.09 -1.43 -7.49
CA THR A 129 26.11 -0.41 -7.79
C THR A 129 24.72 -1.03 -7.80
N ILE A 130 23.78 -0.41 -7.11
CA ILE A 130 22.38 -0.84 -7.02
C ILE A 130 21.49 0.27 -7.58
N GLY A 131 20.65 -0.06 -8.54
CA GLY A 131 19.53 0.78 -8.95
C GLY A 131 18.41 0.71 -7.93
N ASN A 132 17.89 1.86 -7.53
CA ASN A 132 16.78 1.96 -6.59
C ASN A 132 15.84 3.09 -6.96
N TRP A 133 14.58 2.98 -6.56
CA TRP A 133 13.68 4.11 -6.53
C TRP A 133 14.03 4.97 -5.31
N PHE A 134 13.68 6.24 -5.36
CA PHE A 134 13.84 7.19 -4.27
C PHE A 134 12.47 7.69 -3.79
N ASP A 135 12.41 8.84 -3.16
CA ASP A 135 11.19 9.43 -2.61
C ASP A 135 10.53 8.59 -1.51
N GLY A 136 11.38 7.94 -0.68
CA GLY A 136 10.95 7.15 0.47
C GLY A 136 11.04 5.64 0.26
N THR A 137 11.11 5.17 -0.99
CA THR A 137 11.23 3.73 -1.28
C THR A 137 12.67 3.20 -1.15
N GLU A 138 13.66 4.08 -0.98
CA GLU A 138 15.04 3.71 -0.66
C GLU A 138 15.23 3.26 0.80
N TYR A 139 14.34 3.67 1.71
CA TYR A 139 14.53 3.41 3.15
C TYR A 139 14.61 1.93 3.52
N PRO A 140 13.83 1.01 2.96
CA PRO A 140 14.00 -0.43 3.18
C PRO A 140 15.38 -0.94 2.77
N LEU A 141 15.88 -0.50 1.61
CA LEU A 141 17.20 -0.89 1.13
C LEU A 141 18.30 -0.33 2.05
N LEU A 142 18.23 0.94 2.43
CA LEU A 142 19.18 1.57 3.36
C LEU A 142 19.21 0.85 4.72
N ALA A 143 18.03 0.49 5.25
CA ALA A 143 17.94 -0.28 6.49
C ALA A 143 18.61 -1.66 6.35
N TRP A 144 18.39 -2.33 5.22
CA TRP A 144 19.01 -3.62 4.95
C TRP A 144 20.53 -3.51 4.82
N LEU A 145 21.05 -2.54 4.04
CA LEU A 145 22.49 -2.28 3.94
C LEU A 145 23.12 -1.99 5.31
N ASN A 146 22.46 -1.18 6.13
CA ASN A 146 22.92 -0.89 7.49
C ASN A 146 23.04 -2.15 8.35
N ARG A 147 22.07 -3.08 8.26
CA ARG A 147 22.15 -4.38 8.97
C ARG A 147 23.31 -5.25 8.48
N LEU A 148 23.64 -5.17 7.20
CA LEU A 148 24.79 -5.87 6.60
C LEU A 148 26.13 -5.19 6.92
N GLY A 149 26.13 -4.04 7.60
CA GLY A 149 27.34 -3.24 7.83
C GLY A 149 27.91 -2.61 6.57
N LEU A 150 27.06 -2.38 5.57
CA LEU A 150 27.41 -1.72 4.31
C LEU A 150 26.96 -0.25 4.35
N GLU A 151 27.78 0.62 3.78
CA GLU A 151 27.46 2.04 3.63
C GLU A 151 26.88 2.28 2.24
N ALA A 152 25.84 3.12 2.16
CA ALA A 152 25.33 3.59 0.88
C ALA A 152 26.17 4.79 0.44
N ASP A 153 27.31 4.51 -0.19
CA ASP A 153 28.27 5.50 -0.70
C ASP A 153 29.01 4.96 -1.94
N ASP A 154 29.73 5.84 -2.64
CA ASP A 154 30.48 5.50 -3.85
C ASP A 154 31.88 4.94 -3.57
N SER A 155 32.21 4.57 -2.32
CA SER A 155 33.49 3.97 -1.99
C SER A 155 33.60 2.52 -2.46
N LEU A 156 34.80 2.02 -2.61
CA LEU A 156 35.06 0.60 -2.97
C LEU A 156 34.56 -0.40 -1.91
N SER A 157 34.31 0.07 -0.70
CA SER A 157 33.76 -0.71 0.41
C SER A 157 32.28 -0.48 0.67
N GLY A 158 31.70 0.52 0.03
CA GLY A 158 30.29 0.86 0.12
C GLY A 158 29.43 0.21 -0.95
N VAL A 159 28.22 0.73 -1.11
CA VAL A 159 27.27 0.39 -2.15
C VAL A 159 26.78 1.67 -2.80
N ALA A 160 27.08 1.84 -4.09
CA ALA A 160 26.61 2.99 -4.84
C ALA A 160 25.13 2.84 -5.17
N LEU A 161 24.31 3.86 -4.89
CA LEU A 161 22.89 3.88 -5.25
C LEU A 161 22.64 4.81 -6.43
N LEU A 162 21.97 4.30 -7.44
CA LEU A 162 21.55 5.06 -8.63
C LEU A 162 20.03 5.07 -8.76
N GLY A 163 19.47 6.17 -9.25
CA GLY A 163 18.07 6.24 -9.65
C GLY A 163 17.79 5.24 -10.77
N GLN A 164 16.81 4.34 -10.57
CA GLN A 164 16.43 3.36 -11.58
C GLN A 164 15.18 3.81 -12.34
N TRP A 165 15.34 4.03 -13.65
CA TRP A 165 14.19 4.27 -14.52
C TRP A 165 14.59 4.13 -15.99
N PRO A 166 14.13 3.09 -16.69
CA PRO A 166 13.49 1.84 -16.23
C PRO A 166 14.55 0.84 -15.69
N GLY A 167 14.22 0.18 -14.54
CA GLY A 167 15.19 -0.66 -13.80
C GLY A 167 15.77 -1.82 -14.61
N ALA A 168 14.96 -2.60 -15.32
CA ALA A 168 15.43 -3.74 -16.12
C ALA A 168 16.43 -3.34 -17.21
N GLU A 169 16.34 -2.11 -17.75
CA GLU A 169 17.30 -1.61 -18.75
C GLU A 169 18.68 -1.36 -18.12
N MET A 170 18.73 -0.88 -16.87
CA MET A 170 20.00 -0.71 -16.16
C MET A 170 20.78 -2.03 -16.01
N LEU A 171 20.07 -3.15 -15.77
CA LEU A 171 20.69 -4.47 -15.75
C LEU A 171 21.21 -4.87 -17.14
N ARG A 172 20.38 -4.75 -18.18
CA ARG A 172 20.80 -5.10 -19.56
C ARG A 172 21.99 -4.29 -20.04
N GLN A 173 22.05 -3.00 -19.68
CA GLN A 173 23.17 -2.10 -20.00
C GLN A 173 24.35 -2.21 -19.00
N LYS A 174 24.25 -3.07 -17.99
CA LYS A 174 25.27 -3.26 -16.94
C LYS A 174 25.64 -1.97 -16.20
N GLN A 175 24.69 -1.05 -16.08
CA GLN A 175 24.86 0.20 -15.34
C GLN A 175 24.76 -0.04 -13.82
N ALA A 176 24.08 -1.11 -13.41
CA ALA A 176 23.99 -1.56 -12.03
C ALA A 176 24.19 -3.08 -11.97
N ALA A 177 24.78 -3.55 -10.87
CA ALA A 177 24.89 -4.98 -10.58
C ALA A 177 23.55 -5.57 -10.14
N CYS A 178 22.77 -4.78 -9.42
CA CYS A 178 21.43 -5.12 -8.94
C CYS A 178 20.46 -3.96 -9.16
N ILE A 179 19.17 -4.26 -9.17
CA ILE A 179 18.09 -3.27 -9.11
C ILE A 179 17.09 -3.68 -8.03
N SER A 180 16.40 -2.71 -7.45
CA SER A 180 15.23 -2.96 -6.63
C SER A 180 14.08 -3.43 -7.51
N THR A 181 13.40 -4.49 -7.08
CA THR A 181 12.24 -5.09 -7.75
C THR A 181 11.17 -5.43 -6.72
N LEU A 182 10.02 -5.85 -7.20
CA LEU A 182 8.93 -6.30 -6.35
C LEU A 182 8.61 -7.77 -6.68
N SER A 183 8.46 -8.60 -5.68
CA SER A 183 8.21 -10.04 -5.85
C SER A 183 6.98 -10.35 -6.71
N TYR A 184 6.06 -9.41 -6.82
CA TYR A 184 4.89 -9.53 -7.70
C TYR A 184 5.14 -9.07 -9.14
N ASP A 185 6.24 -8.33 -9.41
CA ASP A 185 6.66 -7.91 -10.76
C ASP A 185 8.14 -8.26 -11.02
N PRO A 186 8.50 -9.55 -11.06
CA PRO A 186 9.87 -9.98 -11.26
C PRO A 186 10.36 -9.71 -12.68
N VAL A 187 11.64 -9.45 -12.82
CA VAL A 187 12.29 -9.36 -14.14
C VAL A 187 12.47 -10.79 -14.70
N PRO A 188 11.89 -11.09 -15.87
CA PRO A 188 11.97 -12.44 -16.45
C PRO A 188 13.31 -12.62 -17.19
N ASP A 189 14.35 -13.14 -16.54
CA ASP A 189 15.64 -13.46 -17.13
C ASP A 189 16.35 -14.58 -16.32
N GLU A 190 16.90 -15.58 -17.00
CA GLU A 190 17.60 -16.72 -16.39
C GLU A 190 18.98 -16.37 -15.82
N GLY A 191 19.59 -15.28 -16.29
CA GLY A 191 20.89 -14.78 -15.83
C GLY A 191 20.86 -14.03 -14.50
N LEU A 192 19.72 -13.96 -13.86
CA LEU A 192 19.48 -13.17 -12.65
C LEU A 192 19.49 -14.02 -11.36
N VAL A 193 19.77 -13.38 -10.26
CA VAL A 193 19.54 -13.88 -8.91
C VAL A 193 18.70 -12.88 -8.14
N GLU A 194 17.71 -13.37 -7.42
CA GLU A 194 16.87 -12.54 -6.55
C GLU A 194 17.33 -12.69 -5.10
N LEU A 195 17.49 -11.59 -4.41
CA LEU A 195 17.82 -11.54 -2.99
C LEU A 195 16.60 -11.01 -2.22
N ASP A 196 16.18 -11.73 -1.19
CA ASP A 196 15.07 -11.35 -0.31
C ASP A 196 15.62 -10.75 0.99
N PRO A 197 15.27 -9.49 1.34
CA PRO A 197 15.63 -8.90 2.63
C PRO A 197 15.16 -9.75 3.83
N GLN A 198 14.08 -10.50 3.67
CA GLN A 198 13.52 -11.36 4.72
C GLN A 198 14.50 -12.48 5.12
N ASP A 199 15.28 -13.02 4.20
CA ASP A 199 16.28 -14.06 4.49
C ASP A 199 17.38 -13.57 5.43
N GLN A 200 17.55 -12.24 5.51
CA GLN A 200 18.52 -11.57 6.39
C GLN A 200 17.85 -10.95 7.64
N GLY A 201 16.56 -11.19 7.86
CA GLY A 201 15.79 -10.56 8.92
C GLY A 201 15.64 -9.04 8.74
N ALA A 202 15.80 -8.53 7.52
CA ALA A 202 15.75 -7.10 7.19
C ALA A 202 14.40 -6.67 6.57
N ALA A 203 13.42 -7.54 6.58
CA ALA A 203 12.08 -7.24 6.08
C ALA A 203 11.43 -6.09 6.87
N VAL A 204 10.74 -5.19 6.16
CA VAL A 204 9.96 -4.09 6.72
C VAL A 204 8.56 -4.08 6.12
N LEU A 205 7.58 -3.55 6.85
CA LEU A 205 6.22 -3.39 6.33
C LEU A 205 6.18 -2.38 5.19
N GLU A 206 5.40 -2.67 4.18
CA GLU A 206 5.19 -1.81 3.02
C GLU A 206 3.79 -1.18 3.05
N ASP A 207 3.01 -1.29 1.98
CA ASP A 207 1.78 -0.55 1.75
C ASP A 207 0.78 -0.60 2.90
N GLY A 208 0.61 0.55 3.54
CA GLY A 208 -0.38 0.82 4.57
C GLY A 208 -1.23 2.05 4.23
N LEU A 209 -2.27 2.27 5.02
CA LEU A 209 -3.16 3.42 4.94
C LEU A 209 -2.82 4.43 6.03
N TYR A 210 -2.64 5.68 5.64
CA TYR A 210 -2.19 6.75 6.54
C TYR A 210 -3.10 7.97 6.47
N VAL A 211 -3.32 8.56 7.65
CA VAL A 211 -3.99 9.85 7.80
C VAL A 211 -3.16 10.76 8.70
N LEU A 212 -3.43 12.06 8.72
CA LEU A 212 -2.91 12.93 9.76
C LEU A 212 -3.60 12.64 11.09
N SER A 213 -2.88 12.72 12.21
CA SER A 213 -3.46 12.46 13.55
C SER A 213 -4.65 13.37 13.86
N GLY A 214 -4.65 14.60 13.35
CA GLY A 214 -5.77 15.53 13.47
C GLY A 214 -7.06 15.03 12.81
N THR A 215 -6.97 14.23 11.75
CA THR A 215 -8.13 13.62 11.08
C THR A 215 -8.89 12.70 12.03
N LEU A 216 -8.19 11.96 12.91
CA LEU A 216 -8.80 11.02 13.85
C LEU A 216 -9.52 11.70 15.01
N ALA A 217 -9.31 13.00 15.19
CA ALA A 217 -10.02 13.77 16.23
C ALA A 217 -11.49 14.06 15.88
N ALA A 218 -11.87 13.95 14.61
CA ALA A 218 -13.26 14.14 14.17
C ALA A 218 -14.13 12.93 14.60
N PRO A 219 -15.32 13.15 15.19
CA PRO A 219 -16.15 12.08 15.78
C PRO A 219 -16.46 10.92 14.84
N GLU A 220 -16.67 11.20 13.55
CA GLU A 220 -17.06 10.18 12.55
C GLU A 220 -15.87 9.65 11.72
N ALA A 221 -14.64 10.14 11.97
CA ALA A 221 -13.49 9.80 11.15
C ALA A 221 -13.20 8.29 11.13
N GLU A 222 -13.17 7.65 12.29
CA GLU A 222 -12.92 6.20 12.39
C GLU A 222 -14.00 5.39 11.67
N ALA A 223 -15.27 5.80 11.77
CA ALA A 223 -16.37 5.12 11.11
C ALA A 223 -16.27 5.26 9.59
N ARG A 224 -15.95 6.46 9.08
CA ARG A 224 -15.75 6.73 7.66
C ARG A 224 -14.57 5.93 7.10
N LEU A 225 -13.43 5.94 7.78
CA LEU A 225 -12.24 5.19 7.39
C LEU A 225 -12.45 3.66 7.45
N ALA A 226 -13.23 3.17 8.42
CA ALA A 226 -13.58 1.76 8.51
C ALA A 226 -14.47 1.30 7.33
N ARG A 227 -15.42 2.13 6.89
CA ARG A 227 -16.21 1.88 5.68
C ARG A 227 -15.35 1.83 4.43
N PHE A 228 -14.43 2.79 4.30
CA PHE A 228 -13.44 2.80 3.21
C PHE A 228 -12.60 1.52 3.21
N LEU A 229 -12.08 1.12 4.37
CA LEU A 229 -11.26 -0.11 4.49
C LEU A 229 -12.05 -1.36 4.10
N ARG A 230 -13.31 -1.51 4.54
CA ARG A 230 -14.15 -2.67 4.15
C ARG A 230 -14.32 -2.77 2.64
N ALA A 231 -14.68 -1.66 1.99
CA ALA A 231 -14.84 -1.61 0.54
C ALA A 231 -13.53 -1.92 -0.18
N SER A 232 -12.42 -1.32 0.27
CA SER A 232 -11.09 -1.53 -0.30
C SER A 232 -10.64 -3.00 -0.18
N MET A 233 -10.78 -3.61 0.98
CA MET A 233 -10.40 -5.01 1.20
C MET A 233 -11.31 -5.99 0.44
N ARG A 234 -12.57 -5.63 0.18
CA ARG A 234 -13.44 -6.36 -0.73
C ARG A 234 -12.93 -6.27 -2.17
N GLY A 235 -12.50 -5.09 -2.60
CA GLY A 235 -11.87 -4.87 -3.89
C GLY A 235 -10.58 -5.66 -4.06
N TRP A 236 -9.71 -5.66 -3.04
CA TRP A 236 -8.48 -6.46 -3.03
C TRP A 236 -8.77 -7.96 -3.14
N ARG A 237 -9.74 -8.46 -2.40
CA ARG A 237 -10.15 -9.88 -2.49
C ARG A 237 -10.64 -10.23 -3.89
N GLU A 238 -11.44 -9.39 -4.52
CA GLU A 238 -11.86 -9.61 -5.91
C GLU A 238 -10.68 -9.53 -6.87
N ALA A 239 -9.80 -8.52 -6.72
CA ALA A 239 -8.65 -8.32 -7.58
C ALA A 239 -7.76 -9.57 -7.66
N VAL A 240 -7.49 -10.24 -6.54
CA VAL A 240 -6.61 -11.41 -6.50
C VAL A 240 -7.32 -12.74 -6.79
N THR A 241 -8.64 -12.83 -6.58
CA THR A 241 -9.41 -14.05 -6.89
C THR A 241 -9.92 -14.10 -8.33
N ARG A 242 -10.00 -12.92 -9.00
CA ARG A 242 -10.40 -12.78 -10.41
C ARG A 242 -9.39 -11.92 -11.17
N PRO A 243 -8.13 -12.35 -11.25
CA PRO A 243 -7.04 -11.49 -11.70
C PRO A 243 -7.18 -11.03 -13.15
N GLU A 244 -7.71 -11.86 -14.08
CA GLU A 244 -7.91 -11.48 -15.48
C GLU A 244 -9.04 -10.44 -15.64
N ASP A 245 -10.14 -10.62 -14.93
CA ASP A 245 -11.27 -9.69 -15.00
C ASP A 245 -10.88 -8.35 -14.38
N SER A 246 -10.17 -8.39 -13.27
CA SER A 246 -9.67 -7.21 -12.57
C SER A 246 -8.60 -6.48 -13.40
N ALA A 247 -7.70 -7.21 -14.04
CA ALA A 247 -6.72 -6.61 -14.95
C ALA A 247 -7.39 -5.90 -16.14
N ARG A 248 -8.44 -6.50 -16.76
CA ARG A 248 -9.21 -5.82 -17.81
C ARG A 248 -9.90 -4.56 -17.29
N LEU A 249 -10.46 -4.63 -16.10
CA LEU A 249 -11.13 -3.49 -15.49
C LEU A 249 -10.16 -2.33 -15.28
N ILE A 250 -8.93 -2.61 -14.82
CA ILE A 250 -7.89 -1.61 -14.57
C ILE A 250 -7.33 -1.03 -15.87
N LEU A 251 -7.06 -1.88 -16.86
CA LEU A 251 -6.43 -1.48 -18.12
C LEU A 251 -7.41 -0.88 -19.14
N GLY A 252 -8.72 -1.03 -18.92
CA GLY A 252 -9.75 -0.55 -19.83
C GLY A 252 -10.26 -1.61 -20.81
N PRO A 253 -11.13 -1.22 -21.76
CA PRO A 253 -11.92 -2.15 -22.56
C PRO A 253 -11.14 -2.96 -23.63
N ASP A 254 -9.99 -2.45 -24.08
CA ASP A 254 -9.20 -3.09 -25.15
C ASP A 254 -7.71 -3.07 -24.81
N PRO A 255 -7.28 -3.80 -23.76
CA PRO A 255 -5.90 -3.79 -23.32
C PRO A 255 -5.00 -4.59 -24.25
N ASP A 256 -3.73 -4.18 -24.35
CA ASP A 256 -2.70 -5.02 -24.98
C ASP A 256 -2.64 -6.39 -24.30
N PRO A 257 -2.63 -7.52 -25.07
CA PRO A 257 -2.64 -8.85 -24.47
C PRO A 257 -1.47 -9.15 -23.55
N GLY A 258 -0.27 -8.62 -23.84
CA GLY A 258 0.91 -8.78 -22.99
C GLY A 258 0.78 -7.98 -21.69
N ALA A 259 0.26 -6.75 -21.77
CA ALA A 259 -0.03 -5.94 -20.60
C ALA A 259 -1.08 -6.61 -19.70
N LEU A 260 -2.15 -7.16 -20.31
CA LEU A 260 -3.18 -7.90 -19.57
C LEU A 260 -2.61 -9.11 -18.84
N GLN A 261 -1.80 -9.92 -19.54
CA GLN A 261 -1.18 -11.11 -18.96
C GLN A 261 -0.24 -10.75 -17.80
N ARG A 262 0.59 -9.70 -17.97
CA ARG A 262 1.49 -9.21 -16.93
C ARG A 262 0.70 -8.72 -15.72
N GLN A 263 -0.29 -7.87 -15.92
CA GLN A 263 -1.13 -7.32 -14.85
C GLN A 263 -1.85 -8.42 -14.07
N ALA A 264 -2.47 -9.39 -14.75
CA ALA A 264 -3.10 -10.53 -14.10
C ALA A 264 -2.09 -11.40 -13.35
N GLY A 265 -0.87 -11.56 -13.89
CA GLY A 265 0.23 -12.26 -13.23
C GLY A 265 0.66 -11.58 -11.93
N MET A 266 0.75 -10.25 -11.94
CA MET A 266 1.05 -9.45 -10.74
C MET A 266 -0.03 -9.64 -9.68
N LEU A 267 -1.32 -9.55 -10.05
CA LEU A 267 -2.43 -9.72 -9.10
C LEU A 267 -2.43 -11.09 -8.42
N ARG A 268 -2.10 -12.16 -9.14
CA ARG A 268 -1.99 -13.51 -8.53
C ARG A 268 -0.90 -13.55 -7.44
N ARG A 269 0.25 -12.90 -7.68
CA ARG A 269 1.36 -12.85 -6.72
C ARG A 269 1.06 -11.95 -5.53
N ILE A 270 0.40 -10.81 -5.76
CA ILE A 270 -0.04 -9.89 -4.70
C ILE A 270 -0.94 -10.60 -3.69
N GLY A 271 -1.74 -11.58 -4.12
CA GLY A 271 -2.62 -12.31 -3.21
C GLY A 271 -1.92 -12.90 -1.98
N GLY A 272 -0.66 -13.35 -2.11
CA GLY A 272 0.15 -13.86 -1.01
C GLY A 272 0.73 -12.79 -0.06
N LEU A 273 0.62 -11.53 -0.43
CA LEU A 273 1.18 -10.41 0.35
C LEU A 273 0.13 -9.68 1.19
N LEU A 274 -1.15 -9.82 0.83
CA LEU A 274 -2.23 -9.03 1.43
C LEU A 274 -2.53 -9.46 2.87
N SER A 275 -2.89 -8.48 3.69
CA SER A 275 -3.57 -8.71 4.95
C SER A 275 -4.99 -9.24 4.70
N ALA A 276 -5.44 -10.18 5.52
CA ALA A 276 -6.83 -10.63 5.47
C ALA A 276 -7.80 -9.58 6.04
N THR A 277 -7.35 -8.82 7.04
CA THR A 277 -8.18 -7.93 7.85
C THR A 277 -7.78 -6.46 7.82
N GLY A 278 -6.61 -6.13 7.27
CA GLY A 278 -6.04 -4.78 7.36
C GLY A 278 -5.54 -4.40 8.75
N VAL A 279 -5.58 -5.31 9.73
CA VAL A 279 -5.03 -5.09 11.08
C VAL A 279 -3.52 -5.14 11.02
N LEU A 280 -2.87 -4.13 11.54
CA LEU A 280 -1.41 -4.09 11.67
C LEU A 280 -0.97 -5.06 12.78
N ASP A 281 -0.03 -5.94 12.46
CA ASP A 281 0.63 -6.80 13.45
C ASP A 281 1.72 -6.00 14.21
N GLU A 282 1.64 -5.99 15.53
CA GLU A 282 2.57 -5.23 16.35
C GLU A 282 3.99 -5.78 16.33
N ALA A 283 4.15 -7.09 16.21
CA ALA A 283 5.48 -7.68 16.12
C ALA A 283 6.16 -7.31 14.81
N ASP A 284 5.40 -7.30 13.70
CA ASP A 284 5.90 -6.83 12.40
C ASP A 284 6.22 -5.33 12.40
N TYR A 285 5.40 -4.53 13.09
CA TYR A 285 5.68 -3.11 13.30
C TYR A 285 6.99 -2.91 14.08
N HIS A 286 7.16 -3.59 15.21
CA HIS A 286 8.36 -3.46 16.03
C HIS A 286 9.61 -3.92 15.27
N ARG A 287 9.55 -5.02 14.50
CA ARG A 287 10.65 -5.45 13.63
C ARG A 287 10.98 -4.40 12.57
N THR A 288 9.95 -3.77 11.98
CA THR A 288 10.16 -2.68 11.02
C THR A 288 10.91 -1.52 11.67
N VAL A 289 10.49 -1.06 12.84
CA VAL A 289 11.15 0.01 13.59
C VAL A 289 12.59 -0.39 13.95
N GLU A 290 12.81 -1.61 14.43
CA GLU A 290 14.13 -2.13 14.76
C GLU A 290 15.05 -2.13 13.54
N ASN A 291 14.58 -2.61 12.40
CA ASN A 291 15.35 -2.63 11.16
C ASN A 291 15.71 -1.22 10.69
N LEU A 292 14.79 -0.27 10.74
CA LEU A 292 15.06 1.12 10.36
C LEU A 292 16.02 1.83 11.33
N ARG A 293 16.08 1.40 12.58
CA ARG A 293 17.01 1.93 13.59
C ARG A 293 18.39 1.25 13.59
N ALA A 294 18.56 0.18 12.82
CA ALA A 294 19.86 -0.46 12.66
C ALA A 294 20.87 0.48 11.97
N GLY A 295 22.16 0.32 12.32
CA GLY A 295 23.26 1.09 11.69
C GLY A 295 23.77 2.28 12.52
N GLY A 296 23.26 2.49 13.72
CA GLY A 296 23.75 3.54 14.62
C GLY A 296 23.59 4.95 14.03
N PRO A 297 24.67 5.72 13.83
CA PRO A 297 24.59 7.07 13.26
C PRO A 297 24.02 7.14 11.84
N ARG A 298 24.03 6.03 11.11
CA ARG A 298 23.50 5.92 9.74
C ARG A 298 22.08 5.38 9.67
N SER A 299 21.46 5.07 10.82
CA SER A 299 20.10 4.55 10.85
C SER A 299 19.13 5.44 10.09
N VAL A 300 18.20 4.82 9.38
CA VAL A 300 17.12 5.50 8.65
C VAL A 300 16.21 6.24 9.64
N LEU A 301 15.92 5.61 10.77
CA LEU A 301 15.11 6.17 11.84
C LEU A 301 15.97 6.32 13.11
N ARG A 302 15.99 7.53 13.68
CA ARG A 302 16.84 7.86 14.84
C ARG A 302 16.10 7.80 16.18
N ARG A 303 14.79 8.09 16.13
CA ARG A 303 13.94 8.16 17.31
C ARG A 303 12.89 7.06 17.28
N ASP A 304 12.39 6.70 18.45
CA ASP A 304 11.27 5.77 18.54
C ASP A 304 9.96 6.47 18.13
N PRO A 305 9.22 5.95 17.12
CA PRO A 305 8.04 6.62 16.60
C PRO A 305 6.81 6.39 17.47
N GLN A 306 6.58 7.29 18.44
CA GLN A 306 5.41 7.22 19.33
C GLN A 306 4.12 7.55 18.57
N GLY A 307 3.05 6.76 18.80
CA GLY A 307 1.72 7.00 18.23
C GLY A 307 1.67 6.91 16.69
N ALA A 308 2.55 6.12 16.07
CA ALA A 308 2.64 6.00 14.62
C ALA A 308 1.55 5.13 14.00
N PHE A 309 0.79 4.40 14.80
CA PHE A 309 -0.34 3.60 14.31
C PHE A 309 -1.50 3.55 15.32
N THR A 310 -2.67 3.18 14.81
CA THR A 310 -3.85 2.79 15.61
C THR A 310 -4.56 1.62 14.95
N ARG A 311 -5.13 0.73 15.74
CA ARG A 311 -5.99 -0.36 15.26
C ARG A 311 -7.48 0.00 15.32
N ALA A 312 -7.85 1.20 15.77
CA ALA A 312 -9.24 1.58 15.96
C ALA A 312 -10.05 1.44 14.65
N VAL A 313 -9.50 1.91 13.53
CA VAL A 313 -10.15 1.83 12.21
C VAL A 313 -10.27 0.39 11.72
N SER A 314 -9.19 -0.38 11.73
CA SER A 314 -9.19 -1.77 11.25
C SER A 314 -10.04 -2.69 12.14
N ASN A 315 -10.02 -2.51 13.45
CA ASN A 315 -10.90 -3.23 14.36
C ASN A 315 -12.38 -2.88 14.13
N ARG A 316 -12.68 -1.60 13.89
CA ARG A 316 -14.04 -1.15 13.58
C ARG A 316 -14.54 -1.64 12.23
N ALA A 317 -13.66 -1.84 11.26
CA ALA A 317 -14.01 -2.45 9.98
C ALA A 317 -14.50 -3.89 10.14
N ALA A 318 -14.09 -4.59 11.20
CA ALA A 318 -14.53 -5.92 11.59
C ALA A 318 -14.53 -6.93 10.42
N LEU A 319 -13.46 -6.87 9.62
CA LEU A 319 -13.29 -7.79 8.49
C LEU A 319 -13.10 -9.22 9.02
N PRO A 320 -13.82 -10.22 8.50
CA PRO A 320 -13.61 -11.59 8.93
C PRO A 320 -12.18 -12.00 8.58
N GLU A 321 -11.51 -12.68 9.51
CA GLU A 321 -10.32 -13.45 9.16
C GLU A 321 -10.75 -14.40 8.06
N ALA A 322 -10.29 -14.17 6.83
CA ALA A 322 -10.55 -15.09 5.75
C ALA A 322 -10.03 -16.46 6.21
N ALA A 323 -10.87 -17.47 6.20
CA ALA A 323 -10.40 -18.86 6.27
C ALA A 323 -9.26 -18.90 5.24
N ALA A 324 -8.05 -19.16 5.73
CA ALA A 324 -6.81 -19.05 4.98
C ALA A 324 -7.05 -19.60 3.57
N ALA A 325 -7.09 -18.70 2.59
CA ALA A 325 -7.09 -19.13 1.21
C ALA A 325 -5.81 -19.95 1.12
N ASN A 326 -5.94 -21.26 0.82
CA ASN A 326 -4.88 -22.25 0.85
C ASN A 326 -3.69 -21.83 -0.05
N GLY A 327 -2.98 -20.80 0.36
CA GLY A 327 -1.63 -20.52 -0.06
C GLY A 327 -0.69 -21.35 0.79
N PRO A 328 0.48 -21.75 0.28
CA PRO A 328 1.44 -22.51 1.09
C PRO A 328 1.68 -21.72 2.40
N ASP A 329 1.70 -22.45 3.54
CA ASP A 329 2.05 -21.93 4.85
C ASP A 329 3.40 -21.19 4.74
N LEU A 330 3.33 -19.89 4.56
CA LEU A 330 4.54 -19.07 4.54
C LEU A 330 4.92 -18.82 6.00
N PRO A 331 6.18 -19.04 6.39
CA PRO A 331 6.62 -18.81 7.76
C PRO A 331 6.40 -17.35 8.17
N PRO A 332 6.23 -17.07 9.47
CA PRO A 332 6.17 -15.71 9.97
C PRO A 332 7.43 -14.92 9.54
N LEU A 333 7.30 -13.62 9.39
CA LEU A 333 8.44 -12.74 9.07
C LEU A 333 9.57 -12.99 10.08
N ARG A 334 10.74 -13.38 9.59
CA ARG A 334 11.92 -13.58 10.42
C ARG A 334 12.79 -12.33 10.46
#